data_fc5eac40e8e6210660b5ba0d3cbec652
#
_entry.id   fc5eac40e8e6210660b5ba0d3cbec652
#
_cell.length_a   1.000
_cell.length_b   1.000
_cell.length_c   1.000
_cell.angle_alpha   90.00
_cell.angle_beta   90.00
_cell.angle_gamma   90.00
#
_symmetry.space_group_name_H-M   'P 1'
#
loop_
_entity.id
_entity.type
_entity.pdbx_description
1 polymer ?
#
loop_
_entity_poly.entity_id
_entity_poly.type
_entity_poly.pdbx_seq_one_letter_code
_entity_poly.pdbx_strand_id
1 'polypeptide(L)'
;MPRPRPPFPAVKGLWGKPTIVNNVETLACVPYILREGAAEFASCGTEKSKGTKVFALGGKVNNVGLVEIPMGTTLRELIYDIGGGIPDGKKFKAIQTGGPSGGCLTEKDLDEPIDFDNLVARGSMMGSGGAIVMDEDNCMVDVAKFYMEFICDESCGKCSPCRIGTKRMLEILTRITEGNGTMQDLEELEELGQTVKANSLCALGQTAANPIISTLTHFRHEYLAHIQDKTCPAKVCKHLMTYAIDQDKCVGCARCAKFCPVDAIAKTDRKSTRLNSSHQVL
;
A
#
# COMPACT_ATOMS: atom_id res chain seq x y z
N MET A 1 -26.22 7.37 7.93
CA MET A 1 -27.00 8.40 7.24
C MET A 1 -26.06 9.46 6.66
N PRO A 2 -26.33 10.01 5.46
CA PRO A 2 -25.56 11.12 4.91
C PRO A 2 -25.63 12.30 5.88
N ARG A 3 -24.49 12.99 6.06
CA ARG A 3 -24.42 14.19 6.91
C ARG A 3 -24.00 15.38 6.06
N PRO A 4 -24.46 16.61 6.32
CA PRO A 4 -23.97 17.79 5.66
C PRO A 4 -22.46 17.95 5.97
N ARG A 5 -21.71 18.52 5.02
CA ARG A 5 -20.31 18.86 5.24
C ARG A 5 -20.20 19.83 6.42
N PRO A 6 -19.35 19.57 7.42
CA PRO A 6 -19.12 20.53 8.48
C PRO A 6 -18.45 21.79 7.92
N PRO A 7 -18.60 22.94 8.58
CA PRO A 7 -17.90 24.15 8.16
C PRO A 7 -16.39 23.94 8.16
N PHE A 8 -15.69 24.65 7.29
CA PHE A 8 -14.24 24.60 7.25
C PHE A 8 -13.65 25.11 8.57
N PRO A 9 -12.64 24.45 9.17
CA PRO A 9 -12.11 24.84 10.49
C PRO A 9 -11.69 26.31 10.58
N ALA A 10 -11.13 26.87 9.48
CA ALA A 10 -10.76 28.29 9.44
C ALA A 10 -11.96 29.26 9.58
N VAL A 11 -13.18 28.78 9.33
CA VAL A 11 -14.40 29.56 9.50
C VAL A 11 -15.04 29.26 10.86
N LYS A 12 -15.18 27.98 11.21
CA LYS A 12 -15.80 27.54 12.47
C LYS A 12 -15.17 26.20 12.91
N GLY A 13 -14.12 26.27 13.70
CA GLY A 13 -13.37 25.11 14.20
C GLY A 13 -13.62 24.85 15.69
N LEU A 14 -12.54 24.76 16.47
CA LEU A 14 -12.55 24.46 17.88
C LEU A 14 -13.38 25.53 18.65
N TRP A 15 -14.26 25.05 19.52
CA TRP A 15 -15.23 25.90 20.28
C TRP A 15 -16.06 26.85 19.41
N GLY A 16 -16.26 26.50 18.14
CA GLY A 16 -17.00 27.35 17.19
C GLY A 16 -16.23 28.58 16.74
N LYS A 17 -14.95 28.69 17.00
CA LYS A 17 -14.08 29.80 16.62
C LYS A 17 -13.24 29.44 15.36
N PRO A 18 -12.80 30.45 14.59
CA PRO A 18 -11.82 30.20 13.52
C PRO A 18 -10.58 29.49 14.07
N THR A 19 -10.20 28.41 13.42
CA THR A 19 -9.09 27.54 13.88
C THR A 19 -8.20 27.17 12.71
N ILE A 20 -6.89 27.38 12.88
CA ILE A 20 -5.88 26.92 11.94
C ILE A 20 -5.44 25.51 12.34
N VAL A 21 -5.40 24.59 11.35
CA VAL A 21 -4.94 23.22 11.53
C VAL A 21 -3.68 23.04 10.71
N ASN A 22 -2.58 22.66 11.36
CA ASN A 22 -1.30 22.36 10.70
C ASN A 22 -0.78 21.00 11.16
N ASN A 23 0.10 20.41 10.33
CA ASN A 23 0.84 19.21 10.70
C ASN A 23 1.78 19.53 11.89
N VAL A 24 1.98 18.55 12.77
CA VAL A 24 2.86 18.68 13.95
C VAL A 24 4.29 18.98 13.55
N GLU A 25 4.81 18.37 12.50
CA GLU A 25 6.16 18.62 11.98
C GLU A 25 6.31 20.07 11.50
N THR A 26 5.30 20.60 10.79
CA THR A 26 5.26 22.03 10.41
C THR A 26 5.35 22.95 11.63
N LEU A 27 4.59 22.64 12.68
CA LEU A 27 4.65 23.42 13.93
C LEU A 27 5.98 23.26 14.65
N ALA A 28 6.61 22.08 14.59
CA ALA A 28 7.92 21.81 15.19
C ALA A 28 9.05 22.58 14.48
N CYS A 29 8.92 22.87 13.19
CA CYS A 29 9.90 23.68 12.46
C CYS A 29 9.86 25.16 12.83
N VAL A 30 8.74 25.68 13.35
CA VAL A 30 8.59 27.10 13.68
C VAL A 30 9.63 27.60 14.69
N PRO A 31 9.86 26.93 15.85
CA PRO A 31 10.88 27.35 16.80
C PRO A 31 12.29 27.35 16.20
N TYR A 32 12.61 26.39 15.35
CA TYR A 32 13.89 26.32 14.65
C TYR A 32 14.07 27.53 13.73
N ILE A 33 13.08 27.82 12.89
CA ILE A 33 13.12 28.94 11.95
C ILE A 33 13.24 30.28 12.68
N LEU A 34 12.55 30.45 13.82
CA LEU A 34 12.61 31.67 14.62
C LEU A 34 13.98 31.86 15.30
N ARG A 35 14.65 30.78 15.68
CA ARG A 35 15.95 30.81 16.35
C ARG A 35 17.11 30.97 15.36
N GLU A 36 17.14 30.16 14.31
CA GLU A 36 18.26 30.09 13.37
C GLU A 36 18.07 30.97 12.11
N GLY A 37 16.82 31.36 11.85
CA GLY A 37 16.47 32.18 10.70
C GLY A 37 15.94 31.40 9.49
N ALA A 38 15.16 32.09 8.67
CA ALA A 38 14.54 31.53 7.48
C ALA A 38 15.57 31.12 6.39
N ALA A 39 16.68 31.86 6.30
CA ALA A 39 17.75 31.56 5.35
C ALA A 39 18.44 30.23 5.67
N GLU A 40 18.65 29.94 6.94
CA GLU A 40 19.25 28.69 7.40
C GLU A 40 18.30 27.51 7.09
N PHE A 41 17.03 27.63 7.45
CA PHE A 41 16.04 26.59 7.10
C PHE A 41 15.95 26.34 5.60
N ALA A 42 16.07 27.39 4.79
CA ALA A 42 16.01 27.30 3.33
C ALA A 42 17.35 26.92 2.67
N SER A 43 18.41 26.72 3.45
CA SER A 43 19.73 26.33 2.92
C SER A 43 19.76 24.91 2.35
N CYS A 44 18.83 24.04 2.77
CA CYS A 44 18.66 22.71 2.20
C CYS A 44 17.26 22.53 1.60
N GLY A 45 17.10 21.47 0.80
CA GLY A 45 15.87 21.17 0.09
C GLY A 45 15.88 21.57 -1.39
N THR A 46 14.74 21.38 -2.05
CA THR A 46 14.55 21.77 -3.46
C THR A 46 14.11 23.23 -3.57
N GLU A 47 13.98 23.75 -4.77
CA GLU A 47 13.55 25.14 -5.00
C GLU A 47 12.19 25.44 -4.32
N LYS A 48 11.23 24.51 -4.42
CA LYS A 48 9.86 24.67 -3.91
C LYS A 48 9.62 23.98 -2.57
N SER A 49 10.43 23.02 -2.19
CA SER A 49 10.29 22.26 -0.94
C SER A 49 11.57 22.45 -0.11
N LYS A 50 11.54 23.41 0.80
CA LYS A 50 12.69 23.76 1.64
C LYS A 50 12.72 22.95 2.93
N GLY A 51 13.93 22.82 3.49
CA GLY A 51 14.17 22.17 4.78
C GLY A 51 14.29 20.65 4.67
N THR A 52 14.03 20.00 5.79
CA THR A 52 14.10 18.56 5.96
C THR A 52 12.71 17.94 6.08
N LYS A 53 12.65 16.63 5.97
CA LYS A 53 11.43 15.84 6.20
C LYS A 53 11.77 14.59 6.98
N VAL A 54 10.97 14.29 7.99
CA VAL A 54 11.07 13.01 8.73
C VAL A 54 10.24 11.96 8.02
N PHE A 55 10.88 10.82 7.72
CA PHE A 55 10.23 9.64 7.17
C PHE A 55 10.18 8.51 8.19
N ALA A 56 9.02 7.88 8.29
CA ALA A 56 8.85 6.59 8.92
C ALA A 56 9.15 5.51 7.86
N LEU A 57 10.42 5.10 7.79
CA LEU A 57 10.88 4.08 6.87
C LEU A 57 10.59 2.69 7.44
N GLY A 58 9.89 1.86 6.69
CA GLY A 58 9.49 0.53 7.12
C GLY A 58 9.23 -0.42 5.97
N GLY A 59 8.69 -1.60 6.31
CA GLY A 59 8.46 -2.66 5.34
C GLY A 59 9.70 -3.53 5.09
N LYS A 60 9.98 -3.84 3.84
CA LYS A 60 11.06 -4.73 3.40
C LYS A 60 12.37 -3.96 3.18
N VAL A 61 12.94 -3.48 4.25
CA VAL A 61 14.20 -2.74 4.27
C VAL A 61 15.00 -3.17 5.51
N ASN A 62 16.35 -3.19 5.42
CA ASN A 62 17.20 -3.68 6.51
C ASN A 62 17.13 -2.81 7.76
N ASN A 63 17.14 -1.48 7.60
CA ASN A 63 17.11 -0.52 8.70
C ASN A 63 15.73 0.16 8.74
N VAL A 64 14.88 -0.25 9.66
CA VAL A 64 13.55 0.31 9.90
C VAL A 64 13.63 1.37 10.99
N GLY A 65 12.99 2.52 10.81
CA GLY A 65 12.96 3.58 11.82
C GLY A 65 12.53 4.93 11.29
N LEU A 66 12.75 5.95 12.12
CA LEU A 66 12.55 7.34 11.72
C LEU A 66 13.86 7.89 11.14
N VAL A 67 13.75 8.52 9.98
CA VAL A 67 14.87 9.10 9.25
C VAL A 67 14.53 10.52 8.87
N GLU A 68 15.38 11.46 9.25
CA GLU A 68 15.29 12.85 8.79
C GLU A 68 16.25 13.05 7.61
N ILE A 69 15.71 13.52 6.49
CA ILE A 69 16.46 13.76 5.26
C ILE A 69 16.17 15.16 4.70
N PRO A 70 17.12 15.79 4.01
CA PRO A 70 16.83 16.98 3.23
C PRO A 70 15.80 16.69 2.14
N MET A 71 14.90 17.63 1.90
CA MET A 71 14.02 17.56 0.74
C MET A 71 14.88 17.52 -0.53
N GLY A 72 14.50 16.64 -1.49
CA GLY A 72 15.29 16.40 -2.69
C GLY A 72 16.24 15.20 -2.62
N THR A 73 16.41 14.58 -1.45
CA THR A 73 17.02 13.25 -1.35
C THR A 73 16.24 12.28 -2.23
N THR A 74 16.92 11.37 -2.93
CA THR A 74 16.25 10.42 -3.82
C THR A 74 15.67 9.23 -3.04
N LEU A 75 14.68 8.56 -3.64
CA LEU A 75 14.16 7.31 -3.08
C LEU A 75 15.25 6.22 -3.01
N ARG A 76 16.19 6.22 -3.94
CA ARG A 76 17.33 5.30 -3.95
C ARG A 76 18.20 5.50 -2.72
N GLU A 77 18.61 6.72 -2.44
CA GLU A 77 19.40 7.04 -1.24
C GLU A 77 18.65 6.66 0.04
N LEU A 78 17.35 6.97 0.11
CA LEU A 78 16.52 6.61 1.28
C LEU A 78 16.47 5.09 1.50
N ILE A 79 16.27 4.29 0.44
CA ILE A 79 16.09 2.83 0.56
C ILE A 79 17.43 2.12 0.73
N TYR A 80 18.44 2.45 -0.07
CA TYR A 80 19.67 1.68 -0.15
C TYR A 80 20.77 2.22 0.75
N ASP A 81 21.01 3.52 0.77
CA ASP A 81 22.12 4.09 1.53
C ASP A 81 21.74 4.22 3.02
N ILE A 82 20.54 4.70 3.31
CA ILE A 82 20.05 4.88 4.67
C ILE A 82 19.37 3.60 5.18
N GLY A 83 18.45 3.08 4.41
CA GLY A 83 17.68 1.87 4.74
C GLY A 83 18.47 0.57 4.65
N GLY A 84 19.70 0.60 4.09
CA GLY A 84 20.57 -0.57 3.97
C GLY A 84 20.10 -1.59 2.92
N GLY A 85 19.18 -1.19 2.01
CA GLY A 85 18.66 -2.03 0.94
C GLY A 85 17.65 -3.08 1.38
N ILE A 86 17.31 -3.97 0.44
CA ILE A 86 16.29 -5.01 0.62
C ILE A 86 16.93 -6.23 1.31
N PRO A 87 16.30 -6.78 2.38
CA PRO A 87 16.86 -7.93 3.10
C PRO A 87 16.91 -9.20 2.23
N ASP A 88 17.76 -10.14 2.64
CA ASP A 88 17.89 -11.48 2.07
C ASP A 88 18.24 -11.52 0.57
N GLY A 89 18.80 -10.44 0.04
CA GLY A 89 19.16 -10.34 -1.38
C GLY A 89 17.97 -10.33 -2.34
N LYS A 90 16.77 -10.09 -1.86
CA LYS A 90 15.56 -9.98 -2.67
C LYS A 90 15.55 -8.70 -3.49
N LYS A 91 14.67 -8.66 -4.49
CA LYS A 91 14.54 -7.52 -5.37
C LYS A 91 13.55 -6.51 -4.81
N PHE A 92 13.89 -5.23 -4.95
CA PHE A 92 12.95 -4.14 -4.74
C PHE A 92 11.77 -4.27 -5.72
N LYS A 93 10.57 -4.05 -5.23
CA LYS A 93 9.34 -4.09 -6.03
C LYS A 93 8.67 -2.72 -6.12
N ALA A 94 8.40 -2.14 -4.97
CA ALA A 94 7.75 -0.83 -4.88
C ALA A 94 8.01 -0.17 -3.52
N ILE A 95 7.75 1.11 -3.45
CA ILE A 95 7.62 1.86 -2.20
C ILE A 95 6.29 2.61 -2.19
N GLN A 96 5.54 2.50 -1.12
CA GLN A 96 4.36 3.31 -0.86
C GLN A 96 4.77 4.54 -0.06
N THR A 97 4.53 5.73 -0.59
CA THR A 97 4.73 6.99 0.13
C THR A 97 3.40 7.66 0.44
N GLY A 98 3.35 8.51 1.47
CA GLY A 98 2.13 9.24 1.83
C GLY A 98 1.07 8.40 2.55
N GLY A 99 1.42 7.20 3.01
CA GLY A 99 0.50 6.29 3.70
C GLY A 99 -0.65 5.81 2.81
N PRO A 100 -1.84 5.52 3.38
CA PRO A 100 -2.99 4.98 2.63
C PRO A 100 -3.55 5.92 1.56
N SER A 101 -3.24 7.21 1.65
CA SER A 101 -3.69 8.21 0.67
C SER A 101 -2.72 8.42 -0.48
N GLY A 102 -1.51 7.86 -0.37
CA GLY A 102 -0.47 7.94 -1.40
C GLY A 102 -0.59 6.86 -2.46
N GLY A 103 0.46 6.71 -3.25
CA GLY A 103 0.57 5.71 -4.30
C GLY A 103 1.87 4.94 -4.23
N CYS A 104 1.93 3.81 -4.95
CA CYS A 104 3.13 3.03 -5.12
C CYS A 104 4.03 3.63 -6.20
N LEU A 105 5.30 3.75 -5.89
CA LEU A 105 6.38 4.11 -6.81
C LEU A 105 7.24 2.88 -7.08
N THR A 106 7.80 2.80 -8.27
CA THR A 106 8.52 1.62 -8.76
C THR A 106 10.00 1.89 -8.98
N GLU A 107 10.73 0.92 -9.48
CA GLU A 107 12.17 1.04 -9.80
C GLU A 107 12.48 2.24 -10.72
N LYS A 108 11.55 2.60 -11.59
CA LYS A 108 11.70 3.74 -12.51
C LYS A 108 11.75 5.10 -11.79
N ASP A 109 11.22 5.13 -10.58
CA ASP A 109 11.06 6.35 -9.79
C ASP A 109 12.15 6.48 -8.71
N LEU A 110 13.08 5.51 -8.61
CA LEU A 110 14.09 5.47 -7.54
C LEU A 110 15.02 6.69 -7.52
N ASP A 111 15.32 7.25 -8.67
CA ASP A 111 16.22 8.38 -8.81
C ASP A 111 15.49 9.75 -8.81
N GLU A 112 14.17 9.72 -8.59
CA GLU A 112 13.38 10.94 -8.43
C GLU A 112 13.63 11.59 -7.07
N PRO A 113 13.79 12.89 -7.00
CA PRO A 113 13.92 13.61 -5.74
C PRO A 113 12.62 13.57 -4.95
N ILE A 114 12.73 13.31 -3.66
CA ILE A 114 11.61 13.31 -2.73
C ILE A 114 11.26 14.76 -2.39
N ASP A 115 10.22 15.26 -3.01
CA ASP A 115 9.58 16.53 -2.65
C ASP A 115 8.08 16.50 -2.94
N PHE A 116 7.35 17.56 -2.58
CA PHE A 116 5.89 17.57 -2.70
C PHE A 116 5.43 17.48 -4.15
N ASP A 117 6.06 18.24 -5.06
CA ASP A 117 5.63 18.33 -6.46
C ASP A 117 5.98 17.05 -7.23
N ASN A 118 7.21 16.54 -7.06
CA ASN A 118 7.67 15.35 -7.77
C ASN A 118 6.87 14.09 -7.39
N LEU A 119 6.61 13.88 -6.09
CA LEU A 119 5.81 12.74 -5.66
C LEU A 119 4.37 12.79 -6.20
N VAL A 120 3.76 13.98 -6.24
CA VAL A 120 2.42 14.16 -6.82
C VAL A 120 2.43 13.92 -8.32
N ALA A 121 3.44 14.40 -9.04
CA ALA A 121 3.58 14.16 -10.49
C ALA A 121 3.72 12.69 -10.84
N ARG A 122 4.26 11.86 -9.92
CA ARG A 122 4.38 10.40 -10.06
C ARG A 122 3.17 9.62 -9.54
N GLY A 123 2.08 10.31 -9.18
CA GLY A 123 0.85 9.66 -8.71
C GLY A 123 0.87 9.19 -7.25
N SER A 124 1.85 9.68 -6.48
CA SER A 124 1.93 9.46 -5.03
C SER A 124 1.78 10.78 -4.27
N MET A 125 2.21 10.84 -3.04
CA MET A 125 2.26 12.06 -2.23
C MET A 125 3.27 11.93 -1.08
N MET A 126 3.66 13.07 -0.52
CA MET A 126 4.50 13.14 0.68
C MET A 126 3.76 12.63 1.93
N GLY A 127 2.53 13.08 2.12
CA GLY A 127 1.78 12.84 3.35
C GLY A 127 2.54 13.29 4.59
N SER A 128 2.47 12.50 5.65
CA SER A 128 3.21 12.73 6.90
C SER A 128 4.59 12.06 6.93
N GLY A 129 5.08 11.54 5.80
CA GLY A 129 6.40 10.91 5.70
C GLY A 129 6.38 9.39 5.88
N GLY A 130 5.25 8.73 5.68
CA GLY A 130 5.23 7.26 5.62
C GLY A 130 5.94 6.75 4.36
N ALA A 131 6.87 5.81 4.52
CA ALA A 131 7.63 5.19 3.44
C ALA A 131 7.73 3.68 3.67
N ILE A 132 6.88 2.91 3.00
CA ILE A 132 6.79 1.46 3.18
C ILE A 132 7.37 0.76 1.95
N VAL A 133 8.50 0.13 2.14
CA VAL A 133 9.23 -0.58 1.09
C VAL A 133 8.68 -1.99 0.94
N MET A 134 8.54 -2.45 -0.29
CA MET A 134 8.03 -3.77 -0.67
C MET A 134 9.03 -4.50 -1.57
N ASP A 135 9.16 -5.80 -1.36
CA ASP A 135 9.98 -6.70 -2.15
C ASP A 135 9.14 -7.60 -3.09
N GLU A 136 9.79 -8.50 -3.79
CA GLU A 136 9.16 -9.44 -4.73
C GLU A 136 8.14 -10.38 -4.08
N ASP A 137 8.20 -10.59 -2.76
CA ASP A 137 7.25 -11.43 -2.01
C ASP A 137 5.96 -10.68 -1.62
N ASN A 138 5.85 -9.39 -1.87
CA ASN A 138 4.61 -8.66 -1.63
C ASN A 138 3.64 -8.78 -2.80
N CYS A 139 2.40 -9.16 -2.53
CA CYS A 139 1.31 -9.14 -3.50
C CYS A 139 0.71 -7.74 -3.57
N MET A 140 0.75 -7.11 -4.74
CA MET A 140 0.27 -5.74 -4.88
C MET A 140 -1.25 -5.62 -4.83
N VAL A 141 -1.98 -6.70 -5.13
CA VAL A 141 -3.44 -6.77 -4.95
C VAL A 141 -3.80 -6.80 -3.46
N ASP A 142 -3.06 -7.59 -2.68
CA ASP A 142 -3.25 -7.67 -1.23
C ASP A 142 -2.84 -6.38 -0.52
N VAL A 143 -1.78 -5.72 -0.98
CA VAL A 143 -1.37 -4.39 -0.51
C VAL A 143 -2.46 -3.35 -0.77
N ALA A 144 -3.05 -3.34 -1.97
CA ALA A 144 -4.17 -2.44 -2.28
C ALA A 144 -5.39 -2.72 -1.40
N LYS A 145 -5.69 -4.00 -1.14
CA LYS A 145 -6.75 -4.43 -0.22
C LYS A 145 -6.50 -3.93 1.20
N PHE A 146 -5.30 -4.13 1.73
CA PHE A 146 -4.90 -3.68 3.06
C PHE A 146 -5.11 -2.16 3.26
N TYR A 147 -4.66 -1.35 2.30
CA TYR A 147 -4.90 0.09 2.37
C TYR A 147 -6.38 0.46 2.26
N MET A 148 -7.14 -0.28 1.47
CA MET A 148 -8.58 -0.04 1.34
C MET A 148 -9.35 -0.41 2.62
N GLU A 149 -8.95 -1.46 3.33
CA GLU A 149 -9.49 -1.81 4.66
C GLU A 149 -9.30 -0.64 5.62
N PHE A 150 -8.08 -0.12 5.73
CA PHE A 150 -7.77 1.04 6.55
C PHE A 150 -8.63 2.26 6.17
N ILE A 151 -8.76 2.58 4.89
CA ILE A 151 -9.56 3.72 4.43
C ILE A 151 -11.04 3.54 4.76
N CYS A 152 -11.58 2.32 4.68
CA CYS A 152 -12.95 2.03 5.07
C CYS A 152 -13.17 2.28 6.56
N ASP A 153 -12.24 1.89 7.41
CA ASP A 153 -12.31 2.08 8.86
C ASP A 153 -12.19 3.55 9.26
N GLU A 154 -11.33 4.30 8.59
CA GLU A 154 -11.14 5.74 8.81
C GLU A 154 -12.23 6.62 8.19
N SER A 155 -13.09 6.09 7.34
CA SER A 155 -14.15 6.84 6.71
C SER A 155 -15.17 7.37 7.72
N CYS A 156 -15.36 8.69 7.76
CA CYS A 156 -16.37 9.30 8.62
C CYS A 156 -17.82 8.99 8.21
N GLY A 157 -18.04 8.36 7.04
CA GLY A 157 -19.35 7.97 6.52
C GLY A 157 -20.25 9.10 6.05
N LYS A 158 -19.79 10.37 5.93
CA LYS A 158 -20.62 11.52 5.59
C LYS A 158 -21.07 11.55 4.16
N CYS A 159 -20.16 11.36 3.20
CA CYS A 159 -20.50 11.40 1.78
C CYS A 159 -20.64 9.99 1.20
N SER A 160 -21.65 9.81 0.34
CA SER A 160 -21.94 8.51 -0.25
C SER A 160 -20.82 7.96 -1.12
N PRO A 161 -20.10 8.75 -1.95
CA PRO A 161 -19.00 8.21 -2.75
C PRO A 161 -17.92 7.54 -1.90
N CYS A 162 -17.47 8.19 -0.82
CA CYS A 162 -16.49 7.60 0.09
C CYS A 162 -17.10 6.40 0.85
N ARG A 163 -18.21 6.59 1.58
CA ARG A 163 -18.81 5.55 2.44
C ARG A 163 -19.16 4.27 1.70
N ILE A 164 -19.77 4.39 0.51
CA ILE A 164 -20.22 3.23 -0.27
C ILE A 164 -19.12 2.76 -1.22
N GLY A 165 -18.48 3.70 -1.92
CA GLY A 165 -17.51 3.38 -2.95
C GLY A 165 -16.26 2.69 -2.41
N THR A 166 -15.70 3.15 -1.27
CA THR A 166 -14.55 2.49 -0.65
C THR A 166 -14.88 1.06 -0.23
N LYS A 167 -16.08 0.84 0.32
CA LYS A 167 -16.53 -0.49 0.71
C LYS A 167 -16.72 -1.41 -0.49
N ARG A 168 -17.26 -0.91 -1.60
CA ARG A 168 -17.39 -1.68 -2.84
C ARG A 168 -16.02 -2.04 -3.45
N MET A 169 -15.08 -1.09 -3.46
CA MET A 169 -13.71 -1.38 -3.90
C MET A 169 -13.05 -2.45 -3.02
N LEU A 170 -13.26 -2.41 -1.70
CA LEU A 170 -12.77 -3.45 -0.79
C LEU A 170 -13.39 -4.82 -1.07
N GLU A 171 -14.69 -4.89 -1.31
CA GLU A 171 -15.40 -6.13 -1.68
C GLU A 171 -14.85 -6.72 -2.99
N ILE A 172 -14.56 -5.88 -3.98
CA ILE A 172 -13.95 -6.32 -5.25
C ILE A 172 -12.54 -6.88 -5.00
N LEU A 173 -11.69 -6.16 -4.29
CA LEU A 173 -10.33 -6.61 -3.96
C LEU A 173 -10.34 -7.92 -3.16
N THR A 174 -11.30 -8.08 -2.26
CA THR A 174 -11.50 -9.30 -1.50
C THR A 174 -11.84 -10.47 -2.43
N ARG A 175 -12.82 -10.31 -3.35
CA ARG A 175 -13.14 -11.33 -4.35
C ARG A 175 -11.93 -11.72 -5.19
N ILE A 176 -11.13 -10.73 -5.62
CA ILE A 176 -9.93 -10.99 -6.43
C ILE A 176 -8.90 -11.80 -5.64
N THR A 177 -8.62 -11.43 -4.39
CA THR A 177 -7.64 -12.12 -3.52
C THR A 177 -8.12 -13.51 -3.08
N GLU A 178 -9.43 -13.75 -3.07
CA GLU A 178 -10.05 -15.05 -2.80
C GLU A 178 -10.21 -15.95 -4.04
N GLY A 179 -9.77 -15.48 -5.22
CA GLY A 179 -9.86 -16.24 -6.46
C GLY A 179 -11.22 -16.18 -7.18
N ASN A 180 -12.17 -15.42 -6.65
CA ASN A 180 -13.52 -15.25 -7.21
C ASN A 180 -13.65 -14.00 -8.10
N GLY A 181 -12.55 -13.26 -8.33
CA GLY A 181 -12.53 -12.07 -9.17
C GLY A 181 -12.79 -12.38 -10.64
N THR A 182 -13.35 -11.40 -11.34
CA THR A 182 -13.68 -11.42 -12.78
C THR A 182 -13.03 -10.25 -13.49
N MET A 183 -12.99 -10.27 -14.81
CA MET A 183 -12.50 -9.13 -15.61
C MET A 183 -13.39 -7.89 -15.43
N GLN A 184 -14.68 -8.09 -15.25
CA GLN A 184 -15.63 -7.01 -14.98
C GLN A 184 -15.29 -6.33 -13.63
N ASP A 185 -14.89 -7.07 -12.60
CA ASP A 185 -14.45 -6.51 -11.32
C ASP A 185 -13.26 -5.54 -11.50
N LEU A 186 -12.38 -5.82 -12.45
CA LEU A 186 -11.23 -4.96 -12.74
C LEU A 186 -11.66 -3.62 -13.34
N GLU A 187 -12.61 -3.66 -14.29
CA GLU A 187 -13.19 -2.46 -14.91
C GLU A 187 -13.98 -1.64 -13.89
N GLU A 188 -14.82 -2.30 -13.09
CA GLU A 188 -15.58 -1.65 -12.00
C GLU A 188 -14.66 -1.00 -10.97
N LEU A 189 -13.52 -1.61 -10.64
CA LEU A 189 -12.56 -1.09 -9.68
C LEU A 189 -11.93 0.23 -10.17
N GLU A 190 -11.58 0.29 -11.47
CA GLU A 190 -11.06 1.50 -12.12
C GLU A 190 -12.12 2.62 -12.14
N GLU A 191 -13.34 2.32 -12.56
CA GLU A 191 -14.44 3.28 -12.65
C GLU A 191 -14.85 3.82 -11.27
N LEU A 192 -15.03 2.92 -10.29
CA LEU A 192 -15.33 3.30 -8.92
C LEU A 192 -14.23 4.16 -8.31
N GLY A 193 -12.97 3.82 -8.57
CA GLY A 193 -11.82 4.59 -8.10
C GLY A 193 -11.89 6.05 -8.56
N GLN A 194 -12.15 6.27 -9.86
CA GLN A 194 -12.30 7.62 -10.42
C GLN A 194 -13.55 8.33 -9.88
N THR A 195 -14.66 7.61 -9.76
CA THR A 195 -15.92 8.15 -9.24
C THR A 195 -15.79 8.62 -7.79
N VAL A 196 -15.16 7.80 -6.93
CA VAL A 196 -14.91 8.15 -5.52
C VAL A 196 -13.99 9.35 -5.41
N LYS A 197 -12.92 9.37 -6.20
CA LYS A 197 -11.95 10.47 -6.25
C LYS A 197 -12.61 11.79 -6.64
N ALA A 198 -13.43 11.79 -7.70
CA ALA A 198 -14.03 13.00 -8.24
C ALA A 198 -15.18 13.57 -7.37
N ASN A 199 -15.93 12.69 -6.67
CA ASN A 199 -17.17 13.08 -6.02
C ASN A 199 -17.12 13.10 -4.49
N SER A 200 -15.99 12.75 -3.88
CA SER A 200 -15.84 12.81 -2.43
C SER A 200 -15.64 14.23 -1.91
N LEU A 201 -16.19 14.51 -0.72
CA LEU A 201 -16.22 15.86 -0.15
C LEU A 201 -14.92 16.29 0.53
N CYS A 202 -14.03 15.35 0.88
CA CYS A 202 -12.77 15.65 1.57
C CYS A 202 -11.62 14.83 1.03
N ALA A 203 -10.41 15.20 1.43
CA ALA A 203 -9.17 14.58 0.96
C ALA A 203 -9.13 13.05 1.18
N LEU A 204 -9.67 12.52 2.29
CA LEU A 204 -9.69 11.07 2.51
C LEU A 204 -10.34 10.33 1.33
N GLY A 205 -11.55 10.71 0.94
CA GLY A 205 -12.24 10.06 -0.17
C GLY A 205 -11.62 10.41 -1.53
N GLN A 206 -11.12 11.64 -1.71
CA GLN A 206 -10.49 12.09 -2.95
C GLN A 206 -9.18 11.35 -3.23
N THR A 207 -8.51 10.82 -2.22
CA THR A 207 -7.27 10.06 -2.34
C THR A 207 -7.44 8.56 -2.08
N ALA A 208 -8.62 8.12 -1.67
CA ALA A 208 -8.91 6.74 -1.29
C ALA A 208 -8.53 5.71 -2.36
N ALA A 209 -8.71 6.04 -3.63
CA ALA A 209 -8.41 5.15 -4.74
C ALA A 209 -6.93 5.17 -5.20
N ASN A 210 -6.08 6.06 -4.66
CA ASN A 210 -4.70 6.18 -5.12
C ASN A 210 -3.90 4.87 -5.02
N PRO A 211 -3.95 4.10 -3.91
CA PRO A 211 -3.26 2.81 -3.84
C PRO A 211 -3.73 1.82 -4.91
N ILE A 212 -5.03 1.79 -5.19
CA ILE A 212 -5.60 0.92 -6.23
C ILE A 212 -5.15 1.38 -7.61
N ILE A 213 -5.30 2.67 -7.93
CA ILE A 213 -4.95 3.21 -9.24
C ILE A 213 -3.46 3.00 -9.52
N SER A 214 -2.59 3.27 -8.55
CA SER A 214 -1.14 3.08 -8.72
C SER A 214 -0.76 1.61 -8.88
N THR A 215 -1.34 0.70 -8.10
CA THR A 215 -1.07 -0.73 -8.24
C THR A 215 -1.63 -1.29 -9.54
N LEU A 216 -2.80 -0.84 -10.01
CA LEU A 216 -3.33 -1.20 -11.31
C LEU A 216 -2.45 -0.69 -12.46
N THR A 217 -1.91 0.52 -12.33
CA THR A 217 -1.04 1.11 -13.36
C THR A 217 0.26 0.34 -13.50
N HIS A 218 0.91 -0.02 -12.38
CA HIS A 218 2.24 -0.60 -12.40
C HIS A 218 2.25 -2.14 -12.34
N PHE A 219 1.22 -2.75 -11.74
CA PHE A 219 1.16 -4.18 -11.45
C PHE A 219 -0.12 -4.85 -11.96
N ARG A 220 -0.69 -4.34 -13.07
CA ARG A 220 -1.89 -4.92 -13.69
C ARG A 220 -1.76 -6.41 -13.97
N HIS A 221 -0.56 -6.88 -14.30
CA HIS A 221 -0.28 -8.29 -14.53
C HIS A 221 -0.55 -9.18 -13.30
N GLU A 222 -0.36 -8.65 -12.08
CA GLU A 222 -0.70 -9.40 -10.86
C GLU A 222 -2.22 -9.55 -10.70
N TYR A 223 -2.99 -8.50 -10.98
CA TYR A 223 -4.45 -8.59 -10.98
C TYR A 223 -4.95 -9.62 -12.00
N LEU A 224 -4.37 -9.61 -13.20
CA LEU A 224 -4.71 -10.59 -14.24
C LEU A 224 -4.35 -12.02 -13.82
N ALA A 225 -3.20 -12.24 -13.19
CA ALA A 225 -2.83 -13.54 -12.66
C ALA A 225 -3.82 -14.05 -11.60
N HIS A 226 -4.29 -13.17 -10.70
CA HIS A 226 -5.31 -13.53 -9.72
C HIS A 226 -6.67 -13.87 -10.37
N ILE A 227 -7.06 -13.13 -11.41
CA ILE A 227 -8.37 -13.26 -12.06
C ILE A 227 -8.39 -14.41 -13.07
N GLN A 228 -7.41 -14.45 -13.98
CA GLN A 228 -7.38 -15.39 -15.12
C GLN A 228 -6.72 -16.71 -14.74
N ASP A 229 -5.52 -16.64 -14.15
CA ASP A 229 -4.70 -17.82 -13.85
C ASP A 229 -5.04 -18.43 -12.49
N LYS A 230 -5.85 -17.74 -11.68
CA LYS A 230 -6.19 -18.13 -10.31
C LYS A 230 -4.94 -18.41 -9.45
N THR A 231 -3.91 -17.60 -9.65
CA THR A 231 -2.63 -17.72 -8.94
C THR A 231 -2.21 -16.39 -8.33
N CYS A 232 -1.55 -16.43 -7.19
CA CYS A 232 -0.89 -15.28 -6.60
C CYS A 232 0.62 -15.39 -6.85
N PRO A 233 1.24 -14.54 -7.69
CA PRO A 233 2.67 -14.63 -7.99
C PRO A 233 3.56 -14.52 -6.75
N ALA A 234 3.18 -13.68 -5.79
CA ALA A 234 3.88 -13.51 -4.52
C ALA A 234 3.54 -14.60 -3.46
N LYS A 235 2.60 -15.49 -3.75
CA LYS A 235 2.15 -16.57 -2.84
C LYS A 235 1.68 -16.07 -1.47
N VAL A 236 1.02 -14.93 -1.42
CA VAL A 236 0.47 -14.30 -0.21
C VAL A 236 -1.00 -14.65 -0.04
N CYS A 237 -1.78 -14.64 -1.14
CA CYS A 237 -3.22 -14.87 -1.12
C CYS A 237 -3.53 -16.35 -0.89
N LYS A 238 -3.94 -16.70 0.31
CA LYS A 238 -4.13 -18.12 0.76
C LYS A 238 -5.08 -18.91 -0.14
N HIS A 239 -6.16 -18.30 -0.59
CA HIS A 239 -7.16 -18.95 -1.46
C HIS A 239 -6.66 -19.27 -2.87
N LEU A 240 -5.55 -18.65 -3.28
CA LEU A 240 -4.90 -18.85 -4.58
C LEU A 240 -3.60 -19.68 -4.47
N MET A 241 -3.31 -20.23 -3.29
CA MET A 241 -2.16 -21.11 -3.11
C MET A 241 -2.55 -22.55 -3.42
N THR A 242 -1.85 -23.16 -4.35
CA THR A 242 -1.93 -24.58 -4.62
C THR A 242 -0.75 -25.30 -3.96
N TYR A 243 -1.05 -26.23 -3.08
CA TYR A 243 -0.04 -27.10 -2.52
C TYR A 243 0.09 -28.35 -3.41
N ALA A 244 1.31 -28.70 -3.77
CA ALA A 244 1.58 -29.91 -4.53
C ALA A 244 2.74 -30.68 -3.91
N ILE A 245 2.69 -32.00 -4.03
CA ILE A 245 3.81 -32.85 -3.67
C ILE A 245 4.65 -33.07 -4.93
N ASP A 246 5.89 -32.65 -4.86
CA ASP A 246 6.86 -32.89 -5.93
C ASP A 246 7.10 -34.39 -6.06
N GLN A 247 6.58 -34.98 -7.12
CA GLN A 247 6.61 -36.43 -7.35
C GLN A 247 8.04 -36.93 -7.60
N ASP A 248 8.91 -36.11 -8.16
CA ASP A 248 10.29 -36.45 -8.46
C ASP A 248 11.14 -36.53 -7.18
N LYS A 249 10.81 -35.69 -6.19
CA LYS A 249 11.45 -35.67 -4.88
C LYS A 249 10.77 -36.59 -3.86
N CYS A 250 9.56 -37.05 -4.13
CA CYS A 250 8.78 -37.85 -3.21
C CYS A 250 9.29 -39.30 -3.17
N VAL A 251 9.86 -39.71 -2.04
CA VAL A 251 10.32 -41.08 -1.79
C VAL A 251 9.22 -42.02 -1.28
N GLY A 252 7.99 -41.57 -1.20
CA GLY A 252 6.82 -42.39 -0.79
C GLY A 252 6.82 -42.83 0.68
N CYS A 253 7.57 -42.14 1.56
CA CYS A 253 7.71 -42.51 2.97
C CYS A 253 6.44 -42.25 3.82
N ALA A 254 5.41 -41.60 3.28
CA ALA A 254 4.15 -41.22 3.93
C ALA A 254 4.30 -40.39 5.23
N ARG A 255 5.49 -39.85 5.51
CA ARG A 255 5.73 -39.02 6.70
C ARG A 255 4.88 -37.75 6.72
N CYS A 256 4.74 -37.10 5.55
CA CYS A 256 3.87 -35.93 5.39
C CYS A 256 2.39 -36.26 5.67
N ALA A 257 1.88 -37.41 5.24
CA ALA A 257 0.50 -37.85 5.55
C ALA A 257 0.31 -38.08 7.05
N LYS A 258 1.31 -38.71 7.71
CA LYS A 258 1.23 -38.98 9.15
C LYS A 258 1.22 -37.73 10.04
N PHE A 259 1.85 -36.67 9.59
CA PHE A 259 1.95 -35.40 10.32
C PHE A 259 1.05 -34.29 9.79
N CYS A 260 0.19 -34.58 8.82
CA CYS A 260 -0.75 -33.60 8.30
C CYS A 260 -1.87 -33.36 9.34
N PRO A 261 -1.98 -32.13 9.90
CA PRO A 261 -2.97 -31.87 10.97
C PRO A 261 -4.41 -31.84 10.47
N VAL A 262 -4.62 -31.80 9.15
CA VAL A 262 -5.93 -31.71 8.50
C VAL A 262 -6.21 -32.88 7.57
N ASP A 263 -5.43 -33.94 7.63
CA ASP A 263 -5.58 -35.19 6.83
C ASP A 263 -5.70 -34.92 5.30
N ALA A 264 -5.12 -33.81 4.82
CA ALA A 264 -5.17 -33.41 3.42
C ALA A 264 -4.29 -34.28 2.51
N ILE A 265 -3.47 -35.16 3.06
CA ILE A 265 -2.48 -35.94 2.30
C ILE A 265 -2.82 -37.42 2.43
N ALA A 266 -3.16 -38.06 1.30
CA ALA A 266 -3.41 -39.51 1.24
C ALA A 266 -2.20 -40.22 0.59
N LYS A 267 -1.83 -41.38 1.15
CA LYS A 267 -0.89 -42.28 0.53
C LYS A 267 -1.64 -43.15 -0.48
N THR A 268 -1.30 -43.02 -1.77
CA THR A 268 -1.97 -43.75 -2.85
C THR A 268 -1.19 -44.99 -3.27
N ASP A 269 0.17 -44.99 -3.19
CA ASP A 269 1.04 -46.11 -3.56
C ASP A 269 2.41 -45.99 -2.88
N ARG A 270 3.27 -47.02 -3.08
CA ARG A 270 4.67 -47.01 -2.60
C ARG A 270 5.52 -45.85 -3.08
N LYS A 271 5.08 -45.13 -4.13
CA LYS A 271 5.80 -44.00 -4.75
C LYS A 271 4.98 -42.75 -4.99
N SER A 272 3.69 -42.70 -4.63
CA SER A 272 2.87 -41.53 -4.83
C SER A 272 2.08 -41.16 -3.59
N THR A 273 2.16 -39.88 -3.26
CA THR A 273 1.36 -39.24 -2.23
C THR A 273 0.53 -38.18 -2.91
N ARG A 274 -0.79 -38.18 -2.76
CA ARG A 274 -1.69 -37.18 -3.37
C ARG A 274 -2.29 -36.27 -2.30
N LEU A 275 -2.44 -35.00 -2.64
CA LEU A 275 -3.27 -34.10 -1.88
C LEU A 275 -4.75 -34.38 -2.19
N ASN A 276 -5.58 -34.48 -1.16
CA ASN A 276 -7.02 -34.59 -1.33
C ASN A 276 -7.56 -33.27 -1.85
N SER A 277 -8.26 -33.31 -2.98
CA SER A 277 -8.83 -32.13 -3.64
C SER A 277 -9.95 -31.42 -2.85
N SER A 278 -10.39 -31.97 -1.73
CA SER A 278 -11.43 -31.40 -0.86
C SER A 278 -10.90 -30.45 0.22
N HIS A 279 -9.60 -30.33 0.41
CA HIS A 279 -8.99 -29.44 1.38
C HIS A 279 -8.31 -28.28 0.66
N GLN A 280 -9.09 -27.44 -0.01
CA GLN A 280 -8.72 -26.07 -0.24
C GLN A 280 -8.78 -25.36 1.12
N VAL A 281 -7.64 -24.90 1.55
CA VAL A 281 -7.24 -24.24 2.78
C VAL A 281 -8.38 -23.49 3.51
N LEU A 282 -8.56 -23.81 4.76
CA LEU A 282 -9.18 -22.95 5.77
C LEU A 282 -8.28 -21.76 6.10
#